data_c622eea376f5fe26330eb7debd2f9bcc
#
_entry.id   c622eea376f5fe26330eb7debd2f9bcc
#
_cell.length_a   1.000
_cell.length_b   1.000
_cell.length_c   1.000
_cell.angle_alpha   90.00
_cell.angle_beta   90.00
_cell.angle_gamma   90.00
#
_symmetry.space_group_name_H-M   'P 1'
#
loop_
_entity.id
_entity.type
_entity.pdbx_description
1 polymer ?
#
loop_
_entity_poly.entity_id
_entity_poly.type
_entity_poly.pdbx_seq_one_letter_code
_entity_poly.pdbx_strand_id
1 'polypeptide(L)'
;KSWEYFGVCLGLERGRQSETFWAPHVFSHDGTIHMIVTYIPRIGGNGKWGGKGQLAHYTSVYGEHWRDEGLIDCGSDNVIDPAVIKLKNGKWLLVFRDDNAGVKTAKCVSDDLKTWTRLPEVIGDQHHEGPVIFYWKDSFWMICDDWKGLGVYKGDDGEHFERNGRILSEPGKR
;
A
#
# COMPACT_ATOMS: atom_id res chain seq x y z
N LYS A 1 2.00 -5.83 27.09
CA LYS A 1 2.88 -6.37 26.03
C LYS A 1 3.88 -5.28 25.69
N SER A 2 5.16 -5.60 25.60
CA SER A 2 6.26 -4.70 25.22
C SER A 2 6.71 -5.04 23.79
N TRP A 3 7.24 -4.04 23.09
CA TRP A 3 7.94 -4.24 21.83
C TRP A 3 9.43 -4.39 22.12
N GLU A 4 10.08 -5.32 21.43
CA GLU A 4 11.52 -5.53 21.46
C GLU A 4 12.09 -5.33 20.07
N TYR A 5 13.21 -4.60 19.97
CA TYR A 5 13.92 -4.44 18.70
C TYR A 5 14.67 -5.74 18.39
N PHE A 6 14.33 -6.34 17.27
CA PHE A 6 14.88 -7.64 16.86
C PHE A 6 16.01 -7.51 15.81
N GLY A 7 16.02 -6.44 15.04
CA GLY A 7 17.01 -6.23 13.99
C GLY A 7 16.45 -5.47 12.77
N VAL A 8 17.20 -5.50 11.70
CA VAL A 8 16.80 -4.96 10.39
C VAL A 8 16.33 -6.10 9.49
N CYS A 9 15.41 -5.80 8.59
CA CYS A 9 15.00 -6.75 7.54
C CYS A 9 16.17 -6.97 6.56
N LEU A 10 16.51 -8.22 6.28
CA LEU A 10 17.59 -8.62 5.38
C LEU A 10 17.00 -9.11 4.03
N GLY A 11 17.73 -8.85 2.94
CA GLY A 11 17.35 -9.32 1.59
C GLY A 11 16.35 -8.41 0.86
N LEU A 12 16.20 -7.17 1.31
CA LEU A 12 15.35 -6.19 0.61
C LEU A 12 16.08 -5.49 -0.55
N GLU A 13 17.40 -5.45 -0.50
CA GLU A 13 18.23 -4.71 -1.44
C GLU A 13 18.09 -5.27 -2.86
N ARG A 14 17.80 -4.39 -3.82
CA ARG A 14 17.72 -4.71 -5.25
C ARG A 14 18.99 -4.35 -6.01
N GLY A 15 20.05 -3.96 -5.28
CA GLY A 15 21.40 -3.73 -5.80
C GLY A 15 21.61 -2.39 -6.49
N ARG A 16 20.76 -1.40 -6.25
CA ARG A 16 20.94 -0.03 -6.77
C ARG A 16 21.48 0.91 -5.70
N GLN A 17 22.37 1.80 -6.09
CA GLN A 17 22.82 2.87 -5.21
C GLN A 17 21.67 3.85 -4.93
N SER A 18 21.54 4.23 -3.66
CA SER A 18 20.55 5.22 -3.21
C SER A 18 19.10 4.79 -3.42
N GLU A 19 18.82 3.48 -3.40
CA GLU A 19 17.46 2.97 -3.34
C GLU A 19 16.87 3.17 -1.95
N THR A 20 15.55 3.26 -1.86
CA THR A 20 14.84 3.36 -0.58
C THR A 20 13.48 2.67 -0.64
N PHE A 21 12.97 2.30 0.54
CA PHE A 21 11.71 1.60 0.73
C PHE A 21 10.84 2.41 1.68
N TRP A 22 9.55 2.58 1.32
CA TRP A 22 8.59 3.36 2.10
C TRP A 22 7.30 2.60 2.32
N ALA A 23 6.60 2.90 3.42
CA ALA A 23 5.26 2.46 3.72
C ALA A 23 5.01 0.96 3.43
N PRO A 24 5.68 0.05 4.11
CA PRO A 24 5.45 -1.38 3.93
C PRO A 24 4.07 -1.78 4.46
N HIS A 25 3.36 -2.60 3.70
CA HIS A 25 2.20 -3.34 4.17
C HIS A 25 2.58 -4.81 4.33
N VAL A 26 2.39 -5.35 5.53
CA VAL A 26 2.78 -6.73 5.87
C VAL A 26 1.55 -7.53 6.28
N PHE A 27 1.40 -8.72 5.73
CA PHE A 27 0.30 -9.63 6.05
C PHE A 27 0.76 -11.09 5.97
N SER A 28 -0.02 -11.99 6.56
CA SER A 28 0.27 -13.44 6.53
C SER A 28 -0.74 -14.16 5.66
N HIS A 29 -0.28 -15.11 4.84
CA HIS A 29 -1.10 -15.99 4.04
C HIS A 29 -0.41 -17.35 3.86
N ASP A 30 -1.16 -18.44 4.11
CA ASP A 30 -0.72 -19.83 3.97
C ASP A 30 0.67 -20.10 4.58
N GLY A 31 0.88 -19.61 5.81
CA GLY A 31 2.12 -19.82 6.56
C GLY A 31 3.31 -18.98 6.08
N THR A 32 3.10 -18.12 5.09
CA THR A 32 4.10 -17.19 4.57
C THR A 32 3.75 -15.76 4.98
N ILE A 33 4.76 -14.98 5.35
CA ILE A 33 4.63 -13.54 5.58
C ILE A 33 4.93 -12.84 4.26
N HIS A 34 4.01 -11.98 3.83
CA HIS A 34 4.12 -11.17 2.63
C HIS A 34 4.33 -9.72 3.01
N MET A 35 5.17 -9.01 2.27
CA MET A 35 5.33 -7.56 2.36
C MET A 35 5.22 -6.97 0.95
N ILE A 36 4.30 -6.02 0.79
CA ILE A 36 4.29 -5.14 -0.38
C ILE A 36 4.73 -3.77 0.09
N VAL A 37 5.71 -3.21 -0.58
CA VAL A 37 6.39 -1.99 -0.14
C VAL A 37 6.63 -1.07 -1.32
N THR A 38 6.56 0.24 -1.09
CA THR A 38 7.00 1.22 -2.07
C THR A 38 8.52 1.12 -2.24
N TYR A 39 8.96 0.92 -3.47
CA TYR A 39 10.36 0.90 -3.87
C TYR A 39 10.68 2.13 -4.72
N ILE A 40 11.67 2.90 -4.31
CA ILE A 40 12.20 4.04 -5.05
C ILE A 40 13.62 3.68 -5.52
N PRO A 41 13.83 3.44 -6.83
CA PRO A 41 15.10 2.92 -7.34
C PRO A 41 16.26 3.91 -7.26
N ARG A 42 15.98 5.19 -7.06
CA ARG A 42 16.99 6.24 -6.93
C ARG A 42 16.44 7.48 -6.24
N ILE A 43 17.07 7.88 -5.15
CA ILE A 43 16.86 9.22 -4.57
C ILE A 43 17.67 10.21 -5.41
N GLY A 44 17.06 11.30 -5.84
CA GLY A 44 17.71 12.36 -6.60
C GLY A 44 18.88 12.98 -5.81
N GLY A 45 20.00 13.25 -6.49
CA GLY A 45 21.26 13.69 -5.89
C GLY A 45 21.27 15.02 -5.11
N ASN A 46 20.11 15.67 -4.96
CA ASN A 46 19.98 16.96 -4.26
C ASN A 46 19.08 16.84 -3.02
N GLY A 47 18.90 15.66 -2.45
CA GLY A 47 18.00 15.44 -1.33
C GLY A 47 16.52 15.68 -1.67
N LYS A 48 16.20 15.88 -2.94
CA LYS A 48 14.81 15.97 -3.40
C LYS A 48 14.26 14.56 -3.53
N TRP A 49 13.11 14.32 -2.95
CA TRP A 49 12.24 13.19 -3.19
C TRP A 49 11.98 13.11 -4.71
N GLY A 50 12.71 12.31 -5.46
CA GLY A 50 12.78 12.51 -6.90
C GLY A 50 12.80 11.25 -7.75
N GLY A 51 12.47 10.11 -7.18
CA GLY A 51 12.27 8.88 -7.94
C GLY A 51 10.78 8.56 -8.08
N LYS A 52 10.38 8.00 -9.22
CA LYS A 52 9.08 7.39 -9.37
C LYS A 52 8.99 6.16 -8.47
N GLY A 53 7.92 6.07 -7.68
CA GLY A 53 7.64 4.92 -6.84
C GLY A 53 7.14 3.74 -7.66
N GLN A 54 7.53 2.55 -7.25
CA GLN A 54 7.07 1.27 -7.75
C GLN A 54 6.68 0.40 -6.55
N LEU A 55 5.86 -0.61 -6.72
CA LEU A 55 5.55 -1.56 -5.66
C LEU A 55 6.39 -2.81 -5.83
N ALA A 56 7.08 -3.21 -4.77
CA ALA A 56 7.87 -4.44 -4.71
C ALA A 56 7.21 -5.43 -3.74
N HIS A 57 7.19 -6.70 -4.13
CA HIS A 57 6.66 -7.79 -3.32
C HIS A 57 7.79 -8.65 -2.77
N TYR A 58 7.75 -8.90 -1.48
CA TYR A 58 8.68 -9.77 -0.77
C TYR A 58 7.94 -10.79 0.05
N THR A 59 8.59 -11.94 0.28
CA THR A 59 8.07 -13.00 1.16
C THR A 59 9.10 -13.41 2.21
N SER A 60 8.63 -13.87 3.36
CA SER A 60 9.45 -14.38 4.44
C SER A 60 8.73 -15.46 5.23
N VAL A 61 9.47 -16.36 5.88
CA VAL A 61 8.90 -17.33 6.82
C VAL A 61 8.82 -16.76 8.24
N TYR A 62 9.83 -15.99 8.65
CA TYR A 62 9.96 -15.49 10.02
C TYR A 62 10.03 -13.97 10.15
N GLY A 63 9.98 -13.23 9.01
CA GLY A 63 10.03 -11.76 9.00
C GLY A 63 11.42 -11.15 9.09
N GLU A 64 12.47 -11.95 9.20
CA GLU A 64 13.87 -11.48 9.29
C GLU A 64 14.53 -11.43 7.91
N HIS A 65 14.54 -12.56 7.20
CA HIS A 65 15.07 -12.70 5.85
C HIS A 65 13.94 -12.66 4.83
N TRP A 66 14.05 -11.76 3.87
CA TRP A 66 13.05 -11.54 2.84
C TRP A 66 13.56 -11.96 1.46
N ARG A 67 12.70 -12.64 0.73
CA ARG A 67 12.92 -13.02 -0.66
C ARG A 67 12.19 -12.06 -1.56
N ASP A 68 12.89 -11.50 -2.55
CA ASP A 68 12.32 -10.66 -3.59
C ASP A 68 11.47 -11.49 -4.55
N GLU A 69 10.18 -11.20 -4.63
CA GLU A 69 9.24 -11.82 -5.58
C GLU A 69 9.07 -10.98 -6.86
N GLY A 70 9.64 -9.79 -6.91
CA GLY A 70 9.61 -8.91 -8.06
C GLY A 70 8.82 -7.61 -7.85
N LEU A 71 8.77 -6.81 -8.90
CA LEU A 71 7.93 -5.62 -8.96
C LEU A 71 6.53 -6.00 -9.39
N ILE A 72 5.55 -5.33 -8.80
CA ILE A 72 4.14 -5.47 -9.17
C ILE A 72 3.84 -4.55 -10.35
N ASP A 73 3.36 -5.14 -11.45
CA ASP A 73 2.74 -4.36 -12.53
C ASP A 73 1.32 -3.99 -12.12
N CYS A 74 1.13 -2.74 -11.74
CA CYS A 74 -0.17 -2.19 -11.35
C CYS A 74 -0.73 -1.19 -12.40
N GLY A 75 -0.15 -1.18 -13.61
CA GLY A 75 -0.58 -0.31 -14.70
C GLY A 75 -0.24 1.16 -14.51
N SER A 76 0.72 1.49 -13.64
CA SER A 76 1.24 2.85 -13.41
C SER A 76 2.70 2.79 -12.98
N ASP A 77 3.48 3.80 -13.33
CA ASP A 77 4.90 3.89 -13.06
C ASP A 77 5.28 4.91 -11.97
N ASN A 78 4.27 5.43 -11.24
CA ASN A 78 4.50 6.36 -10.14
C ASN A 78 3.48 6.13 -9.03
N VAL A 79 3.74 5.12 -8.20
CA VAL A 79 2.82 4.61 -7.18
C VAL A 79 3.53 4.41 -5.84
N ILE A 80 2.82 4.71 -4.75
CA ILE A 80 3.31 4.55 -3.37
C ILE A 80 2.22 4.05 -2.43
N ASP A 81 2.58 3.76 -1.20
CA ASP A 81 1.68 3.47 -0.07
C ASP A 81 0.72 2.30 -0.34
N PRO A 82 1.23 1.09 -0.57
CA PRO A 82 0.38 -0.07 -0.81
C PRO A 82 -0.33 -0.55 0.46
N ALA A 83 -1.56 -1.02 0.30
CA ALA A 83 -2.23 -1.84 1.31
C ALA A 83 -3.03 -2.97 0.64
N VAL A 84 -3.07 -4.14 1.27
CA VAL A 84 -3.66 -5.35 0.71
C VAL A 84 -4.69 -5.94 1.65
N ILE A 85 -5.79 -6.44 1.10
CA ILE A 85 -6.79 -7.20 1.85
C ILE A 85 -7.35 -8.34 0.99
N LYS A 86 -7.75 -9.44 1.63
CA LYS A 86 -8.49 -10.51 0.96
C LYS A 86 -9.97 -10.19 0.91
N LEU A 87 -10.56 -10.24 -0.27
CA LEU A 87 -11.98 -10.03 -0.51
C LEU A 87 -12.82 -11.26 -0.16
N LYS A 88 -14.12 -11.08 0.01
CA LYS A 88 -15.08 -12.16 0.29
C LYS A 88 -15.15 -13.23 -0.82
N ASN A 89 -14.87 -12.84 -2.06
CA ASN A 89 -14.81 -13.73 -3.22
C ASN A 89 -13.48 -14.52 -3.34
N GLY A 90 -12.58 -14.36 -2.37
CA GLY A 90 -11.29 -15.03 -2.32
C GLY A 90 -10.15 -14.32 -3.04
N LYS A 91 -10.44 -13.31 -3.88
CA LYS A 91 -9.42 -12.49 -4.52
C LYS A 91 -8.72 -11.57 -3.53
N TRP A 92 -7.56 -11.10 -3.91
CA TRP A 92 -6.82 -10.06 -3.21
C TRP A 92 -7.10 -8.70 -3.83
N LEU A 93 -7.32 -7.70 -3.01
CA LEU A 93 -7.40 -6.30 -3.40
C LEU A 93 -6.13 -5.60 -2.91
N LEU A 94 -5.41 -4.97 -3.82
CA LEU A 94 -4.30 -4.06 -3.56
C LEU A 94 -4.80 -2.64 -3.83
N VAL A 95 -4.71 -1.79 -2.82
CA VAL A 95 -4.94 -0.35 -2.94
C VAL A 95 -3.62 0.38 -2.78
N PHE A 96 -3.43 1.49 -3.48
CA PHE A 96 -2.20 2.28 -3.44
C PHE A 96 -2.45 3.70 -3.94
N ARG A 97 -1.66 4.65 -3.50
CA ARG A 97 -1.66 5.99 -4.08
C ARG A 97 -1.03 5.94 -5.48
N ASP A 98 -1.69 6.55 -6.45
CA ASP A 98 -1.21 6.70 -7.81
C ASP A 98 -1.12 8.19 -8.18
N ASP A 99 0.09 8.69 -8.34
CA ASP A 99 0.33 10.10 -8.69
C ASP A 99 -0.11 10.41 -10.12
N ASN A 100 -0.10 9.40 -11.01
CA ASN A 100 -0.59 9.56 -12.39
C ASN A 100 -2.12 9.57 -12.47
N ALA A 101 -2.82 9.09 -11.44
CA ALA A 101 -4.28 9.09 -11.35
C ALA A 101 -4.84 10.26 -10.50
N GLY A 102 -4.12 11.39 -10.46
CA GLY A 102 -4.52 12.59 -9.74
C GLY A 102 -4.29 12.52 -8.25
N VAL A 103 -3.23 11.82 -7.81
CA VAL A 103 -2.86 11.68 -6.39
C VAL A 103 -4.02 11.09 -5.56
N LYS A 104 -4.59 9.99 -6.05
CA LYS A 104 -5.72 9.27 -5.46
C LYS A 104 -5.39 7.79 -5.26
N THR A 105 -6.25 7.08 -4.57
CA THR A 105 -6.10 5.64 -4.40
C THR A 105 -6.59 4.89 -5.62
N ALA A 106 -5.68 4.17 -6.24
CA ALA A 106 -5.96 3.21 -7.30
C ALA A 106 -6.05 1.79 -6.75
N LYS A 107 -6.59 0.88 -7.56
CA LYS A 107 -6.90 -0.50 -7.14
C LYS A 107 -6.42 -1.51 -8.18
N CYS A 108 -5.92 -2.64 -7.70
CA CYS A 108 -5.71 -3.85 -8.50
C CYS A 108 -6.29 -5.06 -7.77
N VAL A 109 -6.69 -6.08 -8.53
CA VAL A 109 -7.11 -7.37 -7.97
C VAL A 109 -6.20 -8.49 -8.45
N SER A 110 -6.04 -9.53 -7.63
CA SER A 110 -5.24 -10.70 -7.93
C SER A 110 -5.89 -11.97 -7.36
N ASP A 111 -5.70 -13.10 -8.04
CA ASP A 111 -6.08 -14.41 -7.52
C ASP A 111 -4.90 -15.10 -6.80
N ASP A 112 -3.65 -14.70 -7.07
CA ASP A 112 -2.43 -15.43 -6.72
C ASP A 112 -1.33 -14.59 -6.04
N LEU A 113 -1.57 -13.30 -5.77
CA LEU A 113 -0.61 -12.31 -5.27
C LEU A 113 0.58 -12.02 -6.20
N LYS A 114 0.57 -12.54 -7.42
CA LYS A 114 1.63 -12.39 -8.43
C LYS A 114 1.17 -11.58 -9.63
N THR A 115 0.02 -11.96 -10.17
CA THR A 115 -0.57 -11.30 -11.33
C THR A 115 -1.67 -10.35 -10.86
N TRP A 116 -1.53 -9.06 -11.19
CA TRP A 116 -2.45 -8.03 -10.75
C TRP A 116 -3.17 -7.39 -11.94
N THR A 117 -4.48 -7.26 -11.84
CA THR A 117 -5.31 -6.60 -12.85
C THR A 117 -5.80 -5.26 -12.31
N ARG A 118 -5.47 -4.18 -13.00
CA ARG A 118 -5.91 -2.83 -12.66
C ARG A 118 -7.41 -2.69 -12.78
N LEU A 119 -8.06 -2.15 -11.76
CA LEU A 119 -9.45 -1.71 -11.83
C LEU A 119 -9.53 -0.26 -12.35
N PRO A 120 -10.53 0.07 -13.18
CA PRO A 120 -10.58 1.37 -13.86
C PRO A 120 -10.87 2.54 -12.92
N GLU A 121 -11.64 2.29 -11.85
CA GLU A 121 -12.05 3.34 -10.93
C GLU A 121 -11.00 3.60 -9.85
N VAL A 122 -10.80 4.87 -9.50
CA VAL A 122 -10.00 5.32 -8.36
C VAL A 122 -10.92 5.69 -7.19
N ILE A 123 -10.41 5.53 -5.96
CA ILE A 123 -11.11 5.95 -4.76
C ILE A 123 -10.67 7.38 -4.42
N GLY A 124 -11.62 8.22 -4.10
CA GLY A 124 -11.39 9.56 -3.55
C GLY A 124 -11.83 10.70 -4.45
N ASP A 125 -12.39 11.69 -3.80
CA ASP A 125 -12.89 12.94 -4.38
C ASP A 125 -11.83 14.06 -4.40
N GLN A 126 -10.75 13.89 -3.64
CA GLN A 126 -9.64 14.84 -3.52
C GLN A 126 -8.30 14.12 -3.42
N HIS A 127 -7.20 14.86 -3.48
CA HIS A 127 -5.85 14.34 -3.27
C HIS A 127 -5.73 13.75 -1.86
N HIS A 128 -5.06 12.61 -1.73
CA HIS A 128 -4.75 11.96 -0.45
C HIS A 128 -3.59 10.97 -0.60
N GLU A 129 -3.09 10.46 0.52
CA GLU A 129 -2.02 9.47 0.58
C GLU A 129 -2.21 8.46 1.71
N GLY A 130 -1.36 7.46 1.78
CA GLY A 130 -1.32 6.48 2.86
C GLY A 130 -2.62 5.70 3.03
N PRO A 131 -3.23 5.11 1.97
CA PRO A 131 -4.45 4.34 2.14
C PRO A 131 -4.19 3.11 3.00
N VAL A 132 -5.03 2.91 4.00
CA VAL A 132 -5.11 1.68 4.81
C VAL A 132 -6.49 1.08 4.62
N ILE A 133 -6.56 -0.22 4.29
CA ILE A 133 -7.80 -0.92 4.04
C ILE A 133 -8.00 -2.04 5.07
N PHE A 134 -9.23 -2.20 5.55
CA PHE A 134 -9.59 -3.24 6.51
C PHE A 134 -11.07 -3.62 6.38
N TYR A 135 -11.43 -4.81 6.89
CA TYR A 135 -12.80 -5.30 6.96
C TYR A 135 -13.31 -5.18 8.38
N TRP A 136 -14.45 -4.50 8.57
CA TRP A 136 -15.06 -4.30 9.88
C TRP A 136 -16.58 -4.10 9.76
N LYS A 137 -17.33 -4.77 10.62
CA LYS A 137 -18.82 -4.71 10.65
C LYS A 137 -19.43 -4.89 9.26
N ASP A 138 -19.07 -6.02 8.63
CA ASP A 138 -19.59 -6.47 7.34
C ASP A 138 -19.32 -5.57 6.12
N SER A 139 -18.46 -4.58 6.27
CA SER A 139 -18.07 -3.66 5.21
C SER A 139 -16.55 -3.52 5.12
N PHE A 140 -16.06 -3.17 3.94
CA PHE A 140 -14.70 -2.72 3.73
C PHE A 140 -14.58 -1.24 4.03
N TRP A 141 -13.52 -0.88 4.70
CA TRP A 141 -13.20 0.49 5.08
C TRP A 141 -11.83 0.85 4.56
N MET A 142 -11.70 2.07 4.05
CA MET A 142 -10.41 2.65 3.73
C MET A 142 -10.26 3.97 4.48
N ILE A 143 -9.09 4.18 5.04
CA ILE A 143 -8.69 5.44 5.69
C ILE A 143 -7.44 5.95 4.98
N CYS A 144 -7.36 7.23 4.70
CA CYS A 144 -6.22 7.88 4.06
C CYS A 144 -5.97 9.27 4.62
N ASP A 145 -4.75 9.79 4.57
CA ASP A 145 -4.45 11.18 4.93
C ASP A 145 -4.83 12.12 3.77
N ASP A 146 -5.79 12.99 3.99
CA ASP A 146 -6.23 14.02 3.05
C ASP A 146 -5.70 15.42 3.41
N TRP A 147 -4.64 15.46 4.23
CA TRP A 147 -3.95 16.66 4.76
C TRP A 147 -4.83 17.63 5.59
N LYS A 148 -6.10 17.30 5.75
CA LYS A 148 -7.07 18.02 6.60
C LYS A 148 -7.62 17.15 7.73
N GLY A 149 -7.10 15.96 7.86
CA GLY A 149 -7.50 14.87 8.74
C GLY A 149 -7.36 13.54 8.02
N LEU A 150 -8.08 12.54 8.48
CA LEU A 150 -8.13 11.24 7.81
C LEU A 150 -9.47 11.08 7.09
N GLY A 151 -9.43 11.02 5.76
CA GLY A 151 -10.58 10.69 4.93
C GLY A 151 -11.01 9.24 5.18
N VAL A 152 -12.31 9.01 5.37
CA VAL A 152 -12.89 7.69 5.62
C VAL A 152 -13.80 7.33 4.46
N TYR A 153 -13.56 6.16 3.89
CA TYR A 153 -14.35 5.60 2.78
C TYR A 153 -14.90 4.23 3.18
N LYS A 154 -16.09 3.89 2.69
CA LYS A 154 -16.77 2.63 2.96
C LYS A 154 -17.22 1.97 1.67
N GLY A 155 -17.12 0.65 1.60
CA GLY A 155 -17.62 -0.16 0.50
C GLY A 155 -18.07 -1.54 0.99
N ASP A 156 -19.02 -2.18 0.32
CA ASP A 156 -19.56 -3.47 0.75
C ASP A 156 -18.90 -4.65 0.01
N ASP A 157 -18.40 -4.42 -1.18
CA ASP A 157 -17.76 -5.43 -2.05
C ASP A 157 -16.22 -5.37 -2.07
N GLY A 158 -15.63 -4.28 -1.59
CA GLY A 158 -14.19 -4.01 -1.65
C GLY A 158 -13.73 -3.42 -2.99
N GLU A 159 -14.62 -3.24 -3.95
CA GLU A 159 -14.29 -2.64 -5.26
C GLU A 159 -14.83 -1.22 -5.39
N HIS A 160 -16.01 -0.95 -4.85
CA HIS A 160 -16.64 0.37 -4.87
C HIS A 160 -16.61 0.99 -3.47
N PHE A 161 -16.12 2.22 -3.39
CA PHE A 161 -15.99 2.96 -2.13
C PHE A 161 -16.59 4.34 -2.24
N GLU A 162 -17.43 4.67 -1.27
CA GLU A 162 -18.00 6.00 -1.11
C GLU A 162 -17.40 6.71 0.10
N ARG A 163 -17.30 8.03 0.02
CA ARG A 163 -16.83 8.82 1.15
C ARG A 163 -17.84 8.76 2.29
N ASN A 164 -17.38 8.31 3.45
CA ASN A 164 -18.19 8.20 4.67
C ASN A 164 -17.94 9.34 5.68
N GLY A 165 -16.88 10.14 5.47
CA GLY A 165 -16.58 11.27 6.34
C GLY A 165 -15.09 11.56 6.49
N ARG A 166 -14.76 12.23 7.58
CA ARG A 166 -13.39 12.54 7.99
C ARG A 166 -13.28 12.45 9.50
N ILE A 167 -12.16 11.94 9.99
CA ILE A 167 -11.79 11.89 11.40
C ILE A 167 -10.47 12.62 11.64
N LEU A 168 -10.13 12.92 12.89
CA LEU A 168 -8.88 13.59 13.28
C LEU A 168 -8.64 14.91 12.51
N SER A 169 -9.69 15.66 12.23
CA SER A 169 -9.62 16.92 11.47
C SER A 169 -9.37 18.15 12.33
N GLU A 170 -9.38 18.02 13.65
CA GLU A 170 -9.08 19.10 14.56
C GLU A 170 -7.56 19.37 14.64
N PRO A 171 -7.12 20.62 14.83
CA PRO A 171 -5.71 20.95 15.02
C PRO A 171 -5.08 20.13 16.15
N GLY A 172 -3.90 19.52 15.89
CA GLY A 172 -3.17 18.71 16.85
C GLY A 172 -3.71 17.29 17.09
N LYS A 173 -4.65 16.82 16.28
CA LYS A 173 -5.23 15.45 16.36
C LYS A 173 -4.68 14.47 15.33
N ARG A 174 -3.70 14.85 14.52
CA ARG A 174 -3.00 13.97 13.56
C ARG A 174 -1.84 13.28 14.22
#